data_4f0011a0c41f26763e27bf7e23804457
#
_entry.id   4f0011a0c41f26763e27bf7e23804457
#
_cell.length_a   1.000
_cell.length_b   1.000
_cell.length_c   1.000
_cell.angle_alpha   90.00
_cell.angle_beta   90.00
_cell.angle_gamma   90.00
#
_symmetry.space_group_name_H-M   'P 1'
#
loop_
_entity.id
_entity.type
_entity.pdbx_description
1 polymer ?
#
loop_
_entity_poly.entity_id
_entity_poly.type
_entity_poly.pdbx_seq_one_letter_code
_entity_poly.pdbx_strand_id
1 'polypeptide(L)'
;PMLGQELYWGFLFMCFLPSTVQSSIAFTSVAKGNVASAVCSASFSNLIGMFITPVLVGIFILGQSEHGFDPTNSIIQITLLLLVPFILGQLLRPYVFPQMLKLPKLVKVFDQGSILMVVYGAFSGAVVAGLWHQVSGTTLLLLIIACSVLLTLVMWLAWVVPQWLGFAREDQIAAFFCSSKKTLASGVPMAQILFIGQPLGMIVLPIMIFHQIQLMVCGVIANYLEKQPDSIETQELNN
;
A
#
# COMPACT_ATOMS: atom_id res chain seq x y z
N PRO A 1 -18.10 1.65 19.42
CA PRO A 1 -16.92 1.44 18.60
C PRO A 1 -15.72 1.21 19.49
N MET A 2 -15.15 0.01 19.40
CA MET A 2 -14.03 -0.43 20.24
C MET A 2 -12.69 0.26 19.87
N LEU A 3 -12.60 0.80 18.68
CA LEU A 3 -11.50 1.63 18.19
C LEU A 3 -11.98 3.09 18.19
N GLY A 4 -11.15 4.03 18.63
CA GLY A 4 -11.49 5.46 18.51
C GLY A 4 -11.78 5.84 17.06
N GLN A 5 -12.46 6.95 16.85
CA GLN A 5 -12.91 7.37 15.51
C GLN A 5 -11.76 7.53 14.53
N GLU A 6 -10.63 8.06 14.98
CA GLU A 6 -9.44 8.29 14.16
C GLU A 6 -8.77 6.99 13.72
N LEU A 7 -8.68 5.98 14.59
CA LEU A 7 -8.16 4.65 14.25
C LEU A 7 -9.08 3.91 13.28
N TYR A 8 -10.40 4.08 13.43
CA TYR A 8 -11.37 3.54 12.49
C TYR A 8 -11.22 4.17 11.11
N TRP A 9 -11.07 5.50 11.03
CA TRP A 9 -10.80 6.19 9.77
C TRP A 9 -9.48 5.73 9.15
N GLY A 10 -8.44 5.57 9.96
CA GLY A 10 -7.16 5.06 9.50
C GLY A 10 -7.24 3.63 8.96
N PHE A 11 -8.03 2.76 9.60
CA PHE A 11 -8.26 1.39 9.13
C PHE A 11 -9.03 1.36 7.80
N LEU A 12 -10.10 2.15 7.66
CA LEU A 12 -10.82 2.31 6.39
C LEU A 12 -9.92 2.90 5.31
N PHE A 13 -9.18 3.95 5.63
CA PHE A 13 -8.23 4.57 4.70
C PHE A 13 -7.22 3.54 4.17
N MET A 14 -6.63 2.74 5.06
CA MET A 14 -5.74 1.64 4.68
C MET A 14 -6.40 0.66 3.69
N CYS A 15 -7.68 0.35 3.86
CA CYS A 15 -8.42 -0.53 2.93
C CYS A 15 -8.53 0.08 1.52
N PHE A 16 -8.59 1.40 1.40
CA PHE A 16 -8.72 2.10 0.12
C PHE A 16 -7.39 2.34 -0.60
N LEU A 17 -6.26 2.10 0.07
CA LEU A 17 -4.94 2.31 -0.53
C LEU A 17 -4.61 1.28 -1.61
N PRO A 18 -3.88 1.70 -2.66
CA PRO A 18 -3.40 0.80 -3.71
C PRO A 18 -2.27 -0.13 -3.23
N SER A 19 -1.86 -1.01 -4.13
CA SER A 19 -0.77 -1.96 -3.90
C SER A 19 0.60 -1.27 -3.84
N THR A 20 1.55 -1.93 -3.16
CA THR A 20 2.97 -1.52 -3.14
C THR A 20 3.67 -2.01 -4.42
N VAL A 21 4.32 -1.14 -5.19
CA VAL A 21 5.03 -1.54 -6.42
C VAL A 21 6.31 -2.31 -6.10
N GLN A 22 7.25 -1.69 -5.39
CA GLN A 22 8.60 -2.22 -5.18
C GLN A 22 8.60 -3.58 -4.47
N SER A 23 7.90 -3.72 -3.36
CA SER A 23 7.89 -4.98 -2.61
C SER A 23 7.08 -6.08 -3.30
N SER A 24 6.03 -5.74 -4.07
CA SER A 24 5.29 -6.73 -4.86
C SER A 24 6.18 -7.35 -5.92
N ILE A 25 6.91 -6.53 -6.68
CA ILE A 25 7.86 -6.99 -7.69
C ILE A 25 8.98 -7.82 -7.06
N ALA A 26 9.57 -7.34 -5.95
CA ALA A 26 10.66 -8.03 -5.28
C ALA A 26 10.25 -9.44 -4.79
N PHE A 27 9.11 -9.58 -4.11
CA PHE A 27 8.66 -10.88 -3.63
C PHE A 27 8.17 -11.80 -4.75
N THR A 28 7.56 -11.27 -5.81
CA THR A 28 7.22 -12.04 -7.00
C THR A 28 8.48 -12.60 -7.66
N SER A 29 9.54 -11.80 -7.76
CA SER A 29 10.83 -12.25 -8.29
C SER A 29 11.48 -13.34 -7.44
N VAL A 30 11.48 -13.19 -6.11
CA VAL A 30 12.01 -14.22 -5.20
C VAL A 30 11.23 -15.51 -5.32
N ALA A 31 9.90 -15.43 -5.41
CA ALA A 31 9.01 -16.60 -5.52
C ALA A 31 8.95 -17.21 -6.93
N LYS A 32 9.80 -16.77 -7.88
CA LYS A 32 9.82 -17.21 -9.28
C LYS A 32 8.48 -17.00 -10.01
N GLY A 33 7.73 -15.95 -9.64
CA GLY A 33 6.50 -15.56 -10.31
C GLY A 33 6.73 -14.68 -11.53
N ASN A 34 5.66 -14.38 -12.27
CA ASN A 34 5.70 -13.51 -13.44
C ASN A 34 5.94 -12.04 -13.04
N VAL A 35 7.19 -11.61 -13.11
CA VAL A 35 7.63 -10.26 -12.75
C VAL A 35 7.00 -9.20 -13.67
N ALA A 36 6.82 -9.49 -14.96
CA ALA A 36 6.21 -8.55 -15.89
C ALA A 36 4.73 -8.29 -15.53
N SER A 37 3.96 -9.34 -15.22
CA SER A 37 2.59 -9.23 -14.71
C SER A 37 2.55 -8.43 -13.40
N ALA A 38 3.50 -8.66 -12.49
CA ALA A 38 3.57 -7.93 -11.22
C ALA A 38 3.85 -6.43 -11.42
N VAL A 39 4.77 -6.07 -12.32
CA VAL A 39 5.07 -4.66 -12.67
C VAL A 39 3.83 -3.98 -13.23
N CYS A 40 3.17 -4.60 -14.20
CA CYS A 40 1.97 -4.05 -14.80
C CYS A 40 0.83 -3.89 -13.78
N SER A 41 0.52 -4.94 -13.03
CA SER A 41 -0.57 -4.94 -12.05
C SER A 41 -0.36 -3.92 -10.93
N ALA A 42 0.84 -3.88 -10.34
CA ALA A 42 1.13 -2.95 -9.26
C ALA A 42 1.16 -1.49 -9.74
N SER A 43 1.71 -1.23 -10.94
CA SER A 43 1.71 0.11 -11.53
C SER A 43 0.30 0.59 -11.86
N PHE A 44 -0.52 -0.27 -12.44
CA PHE A 44 -1.92 0.02 -12.76
C PHE A 44 -2.75 0.24 -11.49
N SER A 45 -2.56 -0.59 -10.45
CA SER A 45 -3.19 -0.41 -9.14
C SER A 45 -2.85 0.94 -8.52
N ASN A 46 -1.58 1.38 -8.60
CA ASN A 46 -1.18 2.69 -8.09
C ASN A 46 -1.79 3.84 -8.90
N LEU A 47 -1.79 3.73 -10.23
CA LEU A 47 -2.36 4.74 -11.09
C LEU A 47 -3.86 4.92 -10.81
N ILE A 48 -4.62 3.84 -10.77
CA ILE A 48 -6.06 3.88 -10.46
C ILE A 48 -6.30 4.32 -9.01
N GLY A 49 -5.52 3.81 -8.06
CA GLY A 49 -5.64 4.14 -6.65
C GLY A 49 -5.44 5.63 -6.36
N MET A 50 -4.60 6.30 -7.13
CA MET A 50 -4.39 7.75 -7.00
C MET A 50 -5.69 8.55 -7.22
N PHE A 51 -6.59 8.06 -8.07
CA PHE A 51 -7.90 8.67 -8.34
C PHE A 51 -8.99 8.13 -7.40
N ILE A 52 -9.04 6.81 -7.23
CA ILE A 52 -10.13 6.15 -6.50
C ILE A 52 -10.01 6.39 -4.99
N THR A 53 -8.80 6.35 -4.41
CA THR A 53 -8.62 6.50 -2.97
C THR A 53 -9.18 7.80 -2.41
N PRO A 54 -8.90 8.99 -2.98
CA PRO A 54 -9.51 10.25 -2.51
C PRO A 54 -11.04 10.24 -2.59
N VAL A 55 -11.60 9.67 -3.66
CA VAL A 55 -13.05 9.58 -3.84
C VAL A 55 -13.69 8.71 -2.76
N LEU A 56 -13.10 7.53 -2.50
CA LEU A 56 -13.60 6.62 -1.45
C LEU A 56 -13.48 7.25 -0.05
N VAL A 57 -12.37 7.91 0.23
CA VAL A 57 -12.20 8.65 1.50
C VAL A 57 -13.24 9.74 1.64
N GLY A 58 -13.49 10.51 0.58
CA GLY A 58 -14.53 11.55 0.56
C GLY A 58 -15.92 10.98 0.86
N ILE A 59 -16.29 9.87 0.25
CA ILE A 59 -17.62 9.25 0.42
C ILE A 59 -17.76 8.58 1.79
N PHE A 60 -16.79 7.76 2.19
CA PHE A 60 -16.94 6.85 3.34
C PHE A 60 -16.42 7.42 4.67
N ILE A 61 -15.52 8.37 4.63
CA ILE A 61 -14.90 8.93 5.84
C ILE A 61 -15.37 10.37 6.06
N LEU A 62 -15.13 11.23 5.09
CA LEU A 62 -15.37 12.67 5.25
C LEU A 62 -16.84 13.05 5.06
N GLY A 63 -17.59 12.32 4.25
CA GLY A 63 -19.03 12.53 4.07
C GLY A 63 -19.89 12.23 5.30
N GLN A 64 -19.33 11.60 6.33
CA GLN A 64 -20.00 11.32 7.61
C GLN A 64 -19.69 12.35 8.71
N SER A 65 -18.84 13.35 8.43
CA SER A 65 -18.49 14.36 9.42
C SER A 65 -19.58 15.45 9.48
N GLU A 66 -20.12 15.68 10.69
CA GLU A 66 -21.19 16.66 10.97
C GLU A 66 -20.80 18.15 10.77
N HIS A 67 -19.55 18.43 10.43
CA HIS A 67 -19.01 19.79 10.33
C HIS A 67 -18.96 20.26 8.88
N GLY A 68 -20.13 20.56 8.26
CA GLY A 68 -20.24 21.43 7.07
C GLY A 68 -19.19 21.20 5.94
N PHE A 69 -18.74 19.95 5.77
CA PHE A 69 -17.77 19.56 4.78
C PHE A 69 -18.38 19.71 3.38
N ASP A 70 -17.76 20.54 2.53
CA ASP A 70 -18.09 20.57 1.12
C ASP A 70 -17.30 19.44 0.41
N PRO A 71 -17.94 18.27 0.17
CA PRO A 71 -17.25 17.12 -0.38
C PRO A 71 -16.64 17.43 -1.75
N THR A 72 -17.30 18.27 -2.53
CA THR A 72 -16.94 18.56 -3.92
C THR A 72 -15.65 19.36 -4.00
N ASN A 73 -15.53 20.43 -3.22
CA ASN A 73 -14.33 21.26 -3.21
C ASN A 73 -13.12 20.53 -2.63
N SER A 74 -13.33 19.72 -1.61
CA SER A 74 -12.24 18.94 -1.00
C SER A 74 -11.74 17.83 -1.92
N ILE A 75 -12.64 17.08 -2.59
CA ILE A 75 -12.28 16.08 -3.59
C ILE A 75 -11.51 16.72 -4.74
N ILE A 76 -11.95 17.89 -5.22
CA ILE A 76 -11.27 18.63 -6.30
C ILE A 76 -9.86 19.06 -5.85
N GLN A 77 -9.72 19.68 -4.69
CA GLN A 77 -8.42 20.11 -4.17
C GLN A 77 -7.44 18.94 -4.00
N ILE A 78 -7.91 17.83 -3.45
CA ILE A 78 -7.12 16.62 -3.25
C ILE A 78 -6.71 16.02 -4.59
N THR A 79 -7.66 15.90 -5.51
CA THR A 79 -7.39 15.37 -6.86
C THR A 79 -6.37 16.25 -7.57
N LEU A 80 -6.50 17.57 -7.52
CA LEU A 80 -5.54 18.48 -8.10
C LEU A 80 -4.16 18.38 -7.44
N LEU A 81 -4.09 18.29 -6.12
CA LEU A 81 -2.83 18.20 -5.37
C LEU A 81 -2.05 16.91 -5.65
N LEU A 82 -2.74 15.81 -5.97
CA LEU A 82 -2.12 14.55 -6.34
C LEU A 82 -1.89 14.44 -7.86
N LEU A 83 -2.86 14.89 -8.65
CA LEU A 83 -2.85 14.73 -10.10
C LEU A 83 -1.90 15.68 -10.81
N VAL A 84 -1.85 16.93 -10.37
CA VAL A 84 -1.00 17.95 -11.01
C VAL A 84 0.49 17.55 -10.96
N PRO A 85 1.09 17.20 -9.80
CA PRO A 85 2.49 16.77 -9.80
C PRO A 85 2.71 15.47 -10.56
N PHE A 86 1.74 14.54 -10.57
CA PHE A 86 1.82 13.31 -11.36
C PHE A 86 1.86 13.60 -12.87
N ILE A 87 0.92 14.41 -13.37
CA ILE A 87 0.86 14.80 -14.79
C ILE A 87 2.13 15.54 -15.19
N LEU A 88 2.58 16.52 -14.39
CA LEU A 88 3.83 17.23 -14.61
C LEU A 88 5.02 16.26 -14.66
N GLY A 89 5.09 15.30 -13.74
CA GLY A 89 6.11 14.26 -13.74
C GLY A 89 6.09 13.40 -15.02
N GLN A 90 4.92 13.04 -15.52
CA GLN A 90 4.79 12.29 -16.78
C GLN A 90 5.18 13.13 -18.01
N LEU A 91 4.79 14.38 -18.05
CA LEU A 91 5.17 15.31 -19.13
C LEU A 91 6.68 15.59 -19.15
N LEU A 92 7.30 15.72 -18.00
CA LEU A 92 8.73 15.95 -17.86
C LEU A 92 9.56 14.67 -18.03
N ARG A 93 8.93 13.50 -17.98
CA ARG A 93 9.60 12.19 -18.07
C ARG A 93 10.55 12.08 -19.26
N PRO A 94 10.19 12.44 -20.51
CA PRO A 94 11.09 12.30 -21.66
C PRO A 94 12.36 13.12 -21.52
N TYR A 95 12.32 14.24 -20.80
CA TYR A 95 13.46 15.13 -20.59
C TYR A 95 14.33 14.74 -19.39
N VAL A 96 13.69 14.30 -18.31
CA VAL A 96 14.35 14.02 -17.01
C VAL A 96 14.86 12.58 -16.94
N PHE A 97 14.11 11.62 -17.49
CA PHE A 97 14.41 10.19 -17.38
C PHE A 97 15.79 9.81 -17.93
N PRO A 98 16.26 10.33 -19.11
CA PRO A 98 17.60 10.03 -19.60
C PRO A 98 18.72 10.52 -18.68
N GLN A 99 18.48 11.60 -17.94
CA GLN A 99 19.44 12.13 -16.97
C GLN A 99 19.44 11.30 -15.68
N MET A 100 18.27 10.86 -15.23
CA MET A 100 18.11 9.97 -14.06
C MET A 100 18.80 8.63 -14.28
N LEU A 101 18.79 8.09 -15.48
CA LEU A 101 19.49 6.84 -15.84
C LEU A 101 21.02 6.95 -15.70
N LYS A 102 21.60 8.16 -15.79
CA LYS A 102 23.03 8.39 -15.59
C LYS A 102 23.44 8.36 -14.11
N LEU A 103 22.48 8.55 -13.20
CA LEU A 103 22.72 8.69 -11.76
C LEU A 103 21.82 7.76 -10.92
N PRO A 104 21.81 6.44 -11.19
CA PRO A 104 20.84 5.51 -10.59
C PRO A 104 20.95 5.44 -9.05
N LYS A 105 22.18 5.56 -8.51
CA LYS A 105 22.42 5.57 -7.06
C LYS A 105 21.80 6.80 -6.40
N LEU A 106 21.94 7.96 -7.04
CA LEU A 106 21.40 9.22 -6.53
C LEU A 106 19.87 9.19 -6.52
N VAL A 107 19.26 8.75 -7.63
CA VAL A 107 17.80 8.59 -7.73
C VAL A 107 17.29 7.67 -6.63
N LYS A 108 17.93 6.52 -6.40
CA LYS A 108 17.55 5.59 -5.35
C LYS A 108 17.66 6.20 -3.96
N VAL A 109 18.72 6.97 -3.68
CA VAL A 109 18.90 7.65 -2.39
C VAL A 109 17.81 8.71 -2.16
N PHE A 110 17.48 9.51 -3.17
CA PHE A 110 16.40 10.50 -3.07
C PHE A 110 15.03 9.84 -2.91
N ASP A 111 14.73 8.80 -3.67
CA ASP A 111 13.47 8.05 -3.59
C ASP A 111 13.30 7.44 -2.19
N GLN A 112 14.26 6.65 -1.73
CA GLN A 112 14.20 6.02 -0.41
C GLN A 112 14.29 7.04 0.73
N GLY A 113 15.10 8.08 0.59
CA GLY A 113 15.28 9.14 1.56
C GLY A 113 14.00 9.96 1.75
N SER A 114 13.30 10.30 0.66
CA SER A 114 12.03 11.02 0.74
C SER A 114 10.95 10.21 1.47
N ILE A 115 10.83 8.92 1.15
CA ILE A 115 9.91 8.00 1.85
C ILE A 115 10.25 7.94 3.34
N LEU A 116 11.54 7.76 3.67
CA LEU A 116 11.99 7.70 5.07
C LEU A 116 11.70 8.99 5.83
N MET A 117 11.93 10.15 5.23
CA MET A 117 11.63 11.44 5.85
C MET A 117 10.13 11.64 6.10
N VAL A 118 9.29 11.26 5.14
CA VAL A 118 7.83 11.37 5.30
C VAL A 118 7.33 10.44 6.41
N VAL A 119 7.79 9.19 6.44
CA VAL A 119 7.44 8.22 7.48
C VAL A 119 7.95 8.68 8.85
N TYR A 120 9.21 9.15 8.92
CA TYR A 120 9.79 9.68 10.15
C TYR A 120 9.01 10.90 10.67
N GLY A 121 8.66 11.84 9.79
CA GLY A 121 7.89 13.01 10.16
C GLY A 121 6.51 12.67 10.71
N ALA A 122 5.80 11.75 10.06
CA ALA A 122 4.49 11.28 10.51
C ALA A 122 4.58 10.57 11.87
N PHE A 123 5.57 9.69 12.03
CA PHE A 123 5.77 8.96 13.27
C PHE A 123 6.22 9.89 14.42
N SER A 124 7.19 10.75 14.16
CA SER A 124 7.69 11.73 15.14
C SER A 124 6.57 12.67 15.60
N GLY A 125 5.78 13.19 14.66
CA GLY A 125 4.60 14.00 14.98
C GLY A 125 3.58 13.25 15.84
N ALA A 126 3.33 11.98 15.56
CA ALA A 126 2.46 11.13 16.35
C ALA A 126 2.98 10.92 17.80
N VAL A 127 4.27 10.65 17.95
CA VAL A 127 4.90 10.47 19.26
C VAL A 127 4.85 11.76 20.07
N VAL A 128 5.19 12.91 19.47
CA VAL A 128 5.12 14.22 20.12
C VAL A 128 3.69 14.58 20.52
N ALA A 129 2.70 14.22 19.72
CA ALA A 129 1.28 14.40 20.04
C ALA A 129 0.78 13.44 21.16
N GLY A 130 1.65 12.59 21.72
CA GLY A 130 1.30 11.71 22.83
C GLY A 130 0.51 10.46 22.42
N LEU A 131 0.71 9.95 21.20
CA LEU A 131 0.03 8.77 20.68
C LEU A 131 0.04 7.59 21.67
N TRP A 132 1.18 7.34 22.30
CA TRP A 132 1.35 6.22 23.24
C TRP A 132 0.56 6.39 24.55
N HIS A 133 0.14 7.61 24.90
CA HIS A 133 -0.74 7.87 26.03
C HIS A 133 -2.23 7.76 25.66
N GLN A 134 -2.55 7.91 24.36
CA GLN A 134 -3.93 7.87 23.86
C GLN A 134 -4.35 6.45 23.42
N VAL A 135 -3.41 5.61 22.99
CA VAL A 135 -3.68 4.24 22.54
C VAL A 135 -3.42 3.26 23.68
N SER A 136 -4.49 2.64 24.18
CA SER A 136 -4.35 1.58 25.19
C SER A 136 -3.71 0.32 24.56
N GLY A 137 -3.02 -0.49 25.39
CA GLY A 137 -2.45 -1.76 24.94
C GLY A 137 -3.50 -2.72 24.36
N THR A 138 -4.72 -2.68 24.88
CA THR A 138 -5.85 -3.47 24.35
C THR A 138 -6.29 -3.00 22.98
N THR A 139 -6.35 -1.69 22.74
CA THR A 139 -6.67 -1.11 21.43
C THR A 139 -5.59 -1.47 20.39
N LEU A 140 -4.32 -1.41 20.78
CA LEU A 140 -3.21 -1.80 19.90
C LEU A 140 -3.29 -3.29 19.53
N LEU A 141 -3.57 -4.16 20.51
CA LEU A 141 -3.75 -5.60 20.29
C LEU A 141 -4.90 -5.88 19.33
N LEU A 142 -6.06 -5.24 19.54
CA LEU A 142 -7.21 -5.36 18.66
C LEU A 142 -6.89 -4.90 17.24
N LEU A 143 -6.13 -3.82 17.07
CA LEU A 143 -5.70 -3.33 15.78
C LEU A 143 -4.78 -4.31 15.07
N ILE A 144 -3.81 -4.90 15.79
CA ILE A 144 -2.91 -5.94 15.24
C ILE A 144 -3.73 -7.17 14.79
N ILE A 145 -4.68 -7.60 15.59
CA ILE A 145 -5.56 -8.73 15.24
C ILE A 145 -6.39 -8.39 14.00
N ALA A 146 -7.02 -7.21 13.96
CA ALA A 146 -7.82 -6.77 12.82
C ALA A 146 -6.98 -6.70 11.53
N CYS A 147 -5.78 -6.12 11.59
CA CYS A 147 -4.84 -6.07 10.47
C CYS A 147 -4.42 -7.49 10.02
N SER A 148 -4.16 -8.40 10.96
CA SER A 148 -3.75 -9.77 10.65
C SER A 148 -4.89 -10.58 10.02
N VAL A 149 -6.12 -10.43 10.53
CA VAL A 149 -7.32 -11.07 9.96
C VAL A 149 -7.57 -10.56 8.54
N LEU A 150 -7.51 -9.23 8.34
CA LEU A 150 -7.68 -8.64 7.01
C LEU A 150 -6.62 -9.15 6.04
N LEU A 151 -5.35 -9.16 6.45
CA LEU A 151 -4.25 -9.65 5.62
C LEU A 151 -4.47 -11.11 5.24
N THR A 152 -4.80 -11.97 6.21
CA THR A 152 -5.05 -13.40 5.98
C THR A 152 -6.21 -13.61 5.00
N LEU A 153 -7.31 -12.87 5.18
CA LEU A 153 -8.46 -12.94 4.28
C LEU A 153 -8.09 -12.54 2.85
N VAL A 154 -7.40 -11.40 2.70
CA VAL A 154 -6.98 -10.92 1.38
C VAL A 154 -5.99 -11.88 0.73
N MET A 155 -5.02 -12.42 1.47
CA MET A 155 -4.06 -13.41 0.97
C MET A 155 -4.75 -14.70 0.55
N TRP A 156 -5.72 -15.17 1.33
CA TRP A 156 -6.51 -16.34 0.98
C TRP A 156 -7.30 -16.12 -0.32
N LEU A 157 -7.99 -15.00 -0.46
CA LEU A 157 -8.70 -14.66 -1.69
C LEU A 157 -7.74 -14.50 -2.88
N ALA A 158 -6.61 -13.82 -2.68
CA ALA A 158 -5.59 -13.60 -3.70
C ALA A 158 -4.92 -14.90 -4.17
N TRP A 159 -4.99 -15.98 -3.38
CA TRP A 159 -4.53 -17.31 -3.77
C TRP A 159 -5.63 -18.11 -4.47
N VAL A 160 -6.83 -18.17 -3.90
CA VAL A 160 -7.93 -19.00 -4.37
C VAL A 160 -8.53 -18.49 -5.70
N VAL A 161 -8.75 -17.17 -5.81
CA VAL A 161 -9.41 -16.59 -6.99
C VAL A 161 -8.63 -16.81 -8.30
N PRO A 162 -7.31 -16.54 -8.36
CA PRO A 162 -6.53 -16.82 -9.58
C PRO A 162 -6.47 -18.32 -9.92
N GLN A 163 -6.43 -19.21 -8.92
CA GLN A 163 -6.53 -20.65 -9.15
C GLN A 163 -7.85 -21.02 -9.80
N TRP A 164 -8.95 -20.51 -9.28
CA TRP A 164 -10.28 -20.77 -9.82
C TRP A 164 -10.48 -20.23 -11.23
N LEU A 165 -9.79 -19.12 -11.56
CA LEU A 165 -9.78 -18.55 -12.91
C LEU A 165 -8.81 -19.27 -13.87
N GLY A 166 -8.08 -20.29 -13.41
CA GLY A 166 -7.16 -21.07 -14.25
C GLY A 166 -5.86 -20.34 -14.62
N PHE A 167 -5.40 -19.38 -13.80
CA PHE A 167 -4.14 -18.69 -14.05
C PHE A 167 -2.96 -19.67 -13.94
N ALA A 168 -1.94 -19.47 -14.79
CA ALA A 168 -0.66 -20.15 -14.64
C ALA A 168 -0.03 -19.83 -13.27
N ARG A 169 0.77 -20.76 -12.71
CA ARG A 169 1.36 -20.62 -11.37
C ARG A 169 2.15 -19.31 -11.19
N GLU A 170 2.90 -18.91 -12.21
CA GLU A 170 3.70 -17.68 -12.17
C GLU A 170 2.80 -16.43 -12.07
N ASP A 171 1.67 -16.41 -12.77
CA ASP A 171 0.69 -15.34 -12.70
C ASP A 171 -0.12 -15.35 -11.40
N GLN A 172 -0.40 -16.54 -10.83
CA GLN A 172 -0.99 -16.66 -9.50
C GLN A 172 -0.09 -16.03 -8.43
N ILE A 173 1.22 -16.29 -8.49
CA ILE A 173 2.21 -15.71 -7.58
C ILE A 173 2.24 -14.17 -7.72
N ALA A 174 2.23 -13.67 -8.95
CA ALA A 174 2.17 -12.24 -9.21
C ALA A 174 0.88 -11.60 -8.66
N ALA A 175 -0.27 -12.20 -8.92
CA ALA A 175 -1.56 -11.76 -8.41
C ALA A 175 -1.61 -11.78 -6.88
N PHE A 176 -1.09 -12.83 -6.24
CA PHE A 176 -1.01 -12.98 -4.81
C PHE A 176 -0.23 -11.83 -4.14
N PHE A 177 1.00 -11.56 -4.61
CA PHE A 177 1.81 -10.49 -4.04
C PHE A 177 1.31 -9.09 -4.39
N CYS A 178 0.71 -8.88 -5.55
CA CYS A 178 0.15 -7.58 -5.92
C CYS A 178 -1.15 -7.26 -5.16
N SER A 179 -2.00 -8.24 -4.90
CA SER A 179 -3.29 -8.00 -4.23
C SER A 179 -3.18 -7.90 -2.71
N SER A 180 -2.23 -8.62 -2.10
CA SER A 180 -2.10 -8.71 -0.64
C SER A 180 -1.42 -7.51 0.02
N LYS A 181 -0.92 -6.54 -0.75
CA LYS A 181 -0.11 -5.46 -0.21
C LYS A 181 -0.77 -4.10 -0.28
N LYS A 182 -0.45 -3.27 0.71
CA LYS A 182 -0.85 -1.87 0.81
C LYS A 182 0.37 -0.97 0.89
N THR A 183 0.36 0.14 0.15
CA THR A 183 1.49 1.05 0.08
C THR A 183 1.53 2.01 1.26
N LEU A 184 2.63 1.98 2.05
CA LEU A 184 2.90 3.00 3.05
C LEU A 184 3.49 4.26 2.40
N ALA A 185 4.31 4.08 1.37
CA ALA A 185 5.06 5.17 0.74
C ALA A 185 4.17 6.24 0.10
N SER A 186 3.07 5.86 -0.56
CA SER A 186 2.08 6.80 -1.08
C SER A 186 0.93 7.04 -0.08
N GLY A 187 0.67 6.10 0.83
CA GLY A 187 -0.39 6.22 1.82
C GLY A 187 -0.15 7.37 2.81
N VAL A 188 1.08 7.53 3.33
CA VAL A 188 1.37 8.60 4.29
C VAL A 188 1.25 10.00 3.66
N PRO A 189 1.82 10.30 2.49
CA PRO A 189 1.58 11.58 1.81
C PRO A 189 0.10 11.83 1.49
N MET A 190 -0.63 10.80 1.05
CA MET A 190 -2.07 10.92 0.84
C MET A 190 -2.81 11.25 2.13
N ALA A 191 -2.48 10.59 3.24
CA ALA A 191 -3.10 10.87 4.53
C ALA A 191 -2.85 12.31 4.99
N GLN A 192 -1.64 12.86 4.78
CA GLN A 192 -1.30 14.23 5.13
C GLN A 192 -2.19 15.26 4.39
N ILE A 193 -2.57 14.95 3.16
CA ILE A 193 -3.43 15.82 2.34
C ILE A 193 -4.91 15.63 2.68
N LEU A 194 -5.34 14.36 2.81
CA LEU A 194 -6.74 14.00 3.01
C LEU A 194 -7.26 14.36 4.41
N PHE A 195 -6.41 14.30 5.43
CA PHE A 195 -6.76 14.46 6.83
C PHE A 195 -6.12 15.71 7.46
N ILE A 196 -6.10 16.82 6.71
CA ILE A 196 -5.59 18.11 7.22
C ILE A 196 -6.38 18.52 8.46
N GLY A 197 -5.66 18.84 9.53
CA GLY A 197 -6.27 19.24 10.82
C GLY A 197 -6.71 18.08 11.71
N GLN A 198 -6.54 16.84 11.28
CA GLN A 198 -6.82 15.64 12.07
C GLN A 198 -5.55 15.07 12.71
N PRO A 199 -5.64 14.26 13.77
CA PRO A 199 -4.50 13.60 14.39
C PRO A 199 -3.90 12.53 13.48
N LEU A 200 -3.05 12.97 12.56
CA LEU A 200 -2.48 12.14 11.48
C LEU A 200 -1.82 10.86 12.00
N GLY A 201 -1.16 10.92 13.17
CA GLY A 201 -0.51 9.77 13.76
C GLY A 201 -1.45 8.61 14.04
N MET A 202 -2.66 8.91 14.53
CA MET A 202 -3.70 7.90 14.79
C MET A 202 -4.23 7.30 13.49
N ILE A 203 -4.39 8.12 12.46
CA ILE A 203 -4.91 7.70 11.15
C ILE A 203 -3.89 6.85 10.39
N VAL A 204 -2.59 7.15 10.54
CA VAL A 204 -1.53 6.42 9.84
C VAL A 204 -1.10 5.14 10.58
N LEU A 205 -1.38 5.03 11.89
CA LEU A 205 -0.99 3.88 12.71
C LEU A 205 -1.46 2.52 12.14
N PRO A 206 -2.72 2.34 11.69
CA PRO A 206 -3.18 1.08 11.10
C PRO A 206 -2.36 0.63 9.89
N ILE A 207 -2.06 1.55 8.96
CA ILE A 207 -1.26 1.20 7.79
C ILE A 207 0.19 0.89 8.14
N MET A 208 0.76 1.56 9.15
CA MET A 208 2.12 1.26 9.60
C MET A 208 2.21 -0.16 10.16
N ILE A 209 1.27 -0.57 11.01
CA ILE A 209 1.20 -1.91 11.58
C ILE A 209 0.98 -2.95 10.48
N PHE A 210 -0.02 -2.72 9.63
CA PHE A 210 -0.32 -3.62 8.52
C PHE A 210 0.88 -3.79 7.58
N HIS A 211 1.58 -2.71 7.27
CA HIS A 211 2.75 -2.73 6.39
C HIS A 211 3.88 -3.60 6.96
N GLN A 212 4.14 -3.54 8.25
CA GLN A 212 5.15 -4.38 8.88
C GLN A 212 4.73 -5.86 8.85
N ILE A 213 3.49 -6.17 9.23
CA ILE A 213 2.99 -7.54 9.22
C ILE A 213 3.04 -8.12 7.81
N GLN A 214 2.56 -7.38 6.81
CA GLN A 214 2.56 -7.86 5.41
C GLN A 214 3.98 -8.13 4.87
N LEU A 215 4.96 -7.30 5.22
CA LEU A 215 6.34 -7.52 4.77
C LEU A 215 6.94 -8.78 5.39
N MET A 216 6.74 -8.99 6.70
CA MET A 216 7.23 -10.20 7.37
C MET A 216 6.57 -11.47 6.82
N VAL A 217 5.25 -11.49 6.73
CA VAL A 217 4.50 -12.65 6.23
C VAL A 217 4.81 -12.93 4.77
N CYS A 218 4.80 -11.91 3.90
CA CYS A 218 5.13 -12.07 2.48
C CYS A 218 6.58 -12.53 2.26
N GLY A 219 7.53 -12.07 3.09
CA GLY A 219 8.92 -12.54 3.02
C GLY A 219 9.06 -14.04 3.31
N VAL A 220 8.37 -14.52 4.33
CA VAL A 220 8.35 -15.97 4.65
C VAL A 220 7.71 -16.76 3.52
N ILE A 221 6.57 -16.30 2.99
CA ILE A 221 5.87 -17.00 1.90
C ILE A 221 6.68 -16.98 0.60
N ALA A 222 7.33 -15.88 0.26
CA ALA A 222 8.16 -15.80 -0.95
C ALA A 222 9.32 -16.81 -0.89
N ASN A 223 10.03 -16.89 0.24
CA ASN A 223 11.10 -17.88 0.44
C ASN A 223 10.57 -19.34 0.46
N TYR A 224 9.35 -19.55 0.90
CA TYR A 224 8.72 -20.88 0.84
C TYR A 224 8.39 -21.28 -0.60
N LEU A 225 7.81 -20.36 -1.38
CA LEU A 225 7.46 -20.58 -2.79
C LEU A 225 8.70 -20.77 -3.68
N GLU A 226 9.79 -20.05 -3.40
CA GLU A 226 11.07 -20.21 -4.10
C GLU A 226 11.60 -21.66 -4.07
N LYS A 227 11.42 -22.34 -2.93
CA LYS A 227 11.91 -23.72 -2.70
C LYS A 227 11.02 -24.79 -3.30
N GLN A 228 9.83 -24.45 -3.80
CA GLN A 228 8.97 -25.43 -4.43
C GLN A 228 9.46 -25.73 -5.86
N PRO A 229 9.51 -27.02 -6.28
CA PRO A 229 9.91 -27.37 -7.63
C PRO A 229 8.97 -26.74 -8.66
N ASP A 230 9.54 -26.27 -9.76
CA ASP A 230 8.78 -25.72 -10.86
C ASP A 230 7.89 -26.81 -11.46
N SER A 231 6.66 -26.46 -11.82
CA SER A 231 5.68 -27.41 -12.38
C SER A 231 6.16 -28.08 -13.68
N ILE A 232 7.16 -27.52 -14.35
CA ILE A 232 7.79 -28.03 -15.55
C ILE A 232 8.69 -29.23 -15.21
N GLU A 233 9.48 -29.13 -14.13
CA GLU A 233 10.41 -30.19 -13.68
C GLU A 233 9.65 -31.44 -13.21
N THR A 234 8.44 -31.28 -12.65
CA THR A 234 7.59 -32.37 -12.21
C THR A 234 6.90 -33.10 -13.38
N GLN A 235 6.69 -32.44 -14.52
CA GLN A 235 6.16 -33.09 -15.73
C GLN A 235 7.22 -33.87 -16.51
N GLU A 236 8.48 -33.41 -16.51
CA GLU A 236 9.59 -34.12 -17.15
C GLU A 236 10.01 -35.38 -16.38
N LEU A 237 9.82 -35.41 -15.04
CA LEU A 237 10.11 -36.58 -14.21
C LEU A 237 9.01 -37.67 -14.26
N ASN A 238 7.83 -37.36 -14.77
CA ASN A 238 6.69 -38.28 -14.89
C ASN A 238 6.44 -38.79 -16.34
N ASN A 239 7.26 -38.39 -17.32
CA ASN A 239 7.29 -38.90 -18.69
C ASN A 239 8.58 -39.71 -18.95
#